data_028bc6c1856a64e7fb00d2d1d275758a
#
_entry.id   028bc6c1856a64e7fb00d2d1d275758a
#
_cell.length_a   1.000
_cell.length_b   1.000
_cell.length_c   1.000
_cell.angle_alpha   90.00
_cell.angle_beta   90.00
_cell.angle_gamma   90.00
#
_symmetry.space_group_name_H-M   'P 1'
#
loop_
_entity.id
_entity.type
_entity.pdbx_description
1 polymer ?
#
loop_
_entity_poly.entity_id
_entity_poly.type
_entity_poly.pdbx_seq_one_letter_code
_entity_poly.pdbx_strand_id
1 'polypeptide(L)'
;HSIGEVYLKVEHCLIGRGRLGNVTKVYSHPQALGQCSDFIIDHDLKTVPTYDTAGSVEIIKDLEDNCAAIASSLASSLYNVPIIKEGISNNSNNFTRFLVFSRENTTETENDKTSIIFSVKHEAGALHHILKEFHDNDINLTKIESRPNKNTNWEYNFFVDFLGHYSNSKIKSVLDKISENTLFLKVIGSYPVADLD
;
A
#
# COMPACT_ATOMS: atom_id res chain seq x y z
N HIS A 1 12.17 14.28 3.18
CA HIS A 1 10.89 14.41 3.90
C HIS A 1 9.76 13.88 3.02
N SER A 2 8.75 13.25 3.62
CA SER A 2 7.51 12.99 2.91
C SER A 2 6.74 14.31 2.77
N ILE A 3 6.36 14.63 1.53
CA ILE A 3 5.67 15.88 1.18
C ILE A 3 4.28 15.66 0.59
N GLY A 4 3.87 14.42 0.44
CA GLY A 4 2.57 14.05 -0.11
C GLY A 4 2.34 12.56 -0.09
N GLU A 5 1.11 12.19 -0.40
CA GLU A 5 0.70 10.81 -0.62
C GLU A 5 -0.18 10.71 -1.86
N VAL A 6 -0.12 9.57 -2.54
CA VAL A 6 -0.96 9.26 -3.69
C VAL A 6 -1.54 7.88 -3.49
N TYR A 7 -2.82 7.72 -3.71
CA TYR A 7 -3.50 6.43 -3.70
C TYR A 7 -3.75 5.98 -5.13
N LEU A 8 -3.38 4.75 -5.44
CA LEU A 8 -3.66 4.10 -6.71
C LEU A 8 -4.60 2.93 -6.46
N LYS A 9 -5.79 2.97 -7.05
CA LYS A 9 -6.69 1.84 -7.04
C LYS A 9 -6.11 0.70 -7.86
N VAL A 10 -6.01 -0.48 -7.27
CA VAL A 10 -5.50 -1.68 -7.95
C VAL A 10 -6.68 -2.48 -8.47
N GLU A 11 -6.89 -2.43 -9.77
CA GLU A 11 -7.91 -3.20 -10.46
C GLU A 11 -7.25 -4.18 -11.43
N HIS A 12 -7.67 -5.43 -11.37
CA HIS A 12 -7.20 -6.47 -12.25
C HIS A 12 -8.22 -6.80 -13.32
N CYS A 13 -7.70 -6.98 -14.53
CA CYS A 13 -8.44 -7.42 -15.71
C CYS A 13 -7.89 -8.76 -16.19
N LEU A 14 -8.73 -9.58 -16.78
CA LEU A 14 -8.31 -10.70 -17.60
C LEU A 14 -8.04 -10.19 -19.02
N ILE A 15 -6.83 -10.36 -19.50
CA ILE A 15 -6.33 -9.81 -20.76
C ILE A 15 -5.89 -10.96 -21.66
N GLY A 16 -6.34 -10.96 -22.92
CA GLY A 16 -6.02 -12.02 -23.87
C GLY A 16 -6.80 -11.87 -25.16
N ARG A 17 -6.49 -12.69 -26.17
CA ARG A 17 -7.15 -12.66 -27.49
C ARG A 17 -8.35 -13.59 -27.60
N GLY A 18 -8.45 -14.56 -26.67
CA GLY A 18 -9.53 -15.52 -26.65
C GLY A 18 -10.84 -14.99 -26.06
N ARG A 19 -11.88 -15.83 -26.06
CA ARG A 19 -13.11 -15.60 -25.31
C ARG A 19 -12.97 -16.22 -23.93
N LEU A 20 -13.63 -15.67 -22.93
CA LEU A 20 -13.55 -16.16 -21.54
C LEU A 20 -13.75 -17.69 -21.42
N GLY A 21 -14.74 -18.25 -22.10
CA GLY A 21 -15.02 -19.69 -22.06
C GLY A 21 -13.95 -20.58 -22.72
N ASN A 22 -12.99 -20.02 -23.45
CA ASN A 22 -11.90 -20.76 -24.07
C ASN A 22 -10.58 -20.62 -23.29
N VAL A 23 -10.50 -19.70 -22.34
CA VAL A 23 -9.29 -19.51 -21.52
C VAL A 23 -9.15 -20.68 -20.56
N THR A 24 -7.97 -21.28 -20.53
CA THR A 24 -7.63 -22.40 -19.66
C THR A 24 -6.43 -22.12 -18.76
N LYS A 25 -5.61 -21.11 -19.11
CA LYS A 25 -4.40 -20.75 -18.35
C LYS A 25 -4.34 -19.24 -18.15
N VAL A 26 -3.94 -18.84 -16.93
CA VAL A 26 -3.74 -17.43 -16.59
C VAL A 26 -2.35 -17.20 -16.03
N TYR A 27 -1.70 -16.18 -16.56
CA TYR A 27 -0.31 -15.79 -16.27
C TYR A 27 -0.33 -14.49 -15.47
N SER A 28 0.34 -14.44 -14.33
CA SER A 28 0.59 -13.21 -13.58
C SER A 28 1.58 -13.42 -12.44
N HIS A 29 1.98 -12.30 -11.79
CA HIS A 29 2.70 -12.36 -10.53
C HIS A 29 1.85 -13.07 -9.45
N PRO A 30 2.45 -13.89 -8.55
CA PRO A 30 1.71 -14.64 -7.52
C PRO A 30 0.75 -13.79 -6.68
N GLN A 31 1.12 -12.55 -6.37
CA GLN A 31 0.26 -11.63 -5.62
C GLN A 31 -1.04 -11.29 -6.38
N ALA A 32 -0.95 -11.00 -7.67
CA ALA A 32 -2.12 -10.69 -8.50
C ALA A 32 -3.00 -11.93 -8.70
N LEU A 33 -2.39 -13.12 -8.87
CA LEU A 33 -3.12 -14.40 -8.91
C LEU A 33 -3.90 -14.63 -7.60
N GLY A 34 -3.27 -14.38 -6.44
CA GLY A 34 -3.95 -14.47 -5.13
C GLY A 34 -5.08 -13.45 -4.96
N GLN A 35 -4.93 -12.25 -5.50
CA GLN A 35 -5.97 -11.20 -5.46
C GLN A 35 -7.16 -11.48 -6.39
N CYS A 36 -7.05 -12.45 -7.29
CA CYS A 36 -8.10 -12.88 -8.23
C CYS A 36 -8.48 -14.36 -8.05
N SER A 37 -8.18 -14.94 -6.87
CA SER A 37 -8.35 -16.38 -6.63
C SER A 37 -9.78 -16.86 -6.84
N ASP A 38 -10.79 -16.09 -6.45
CA ASP A 38 -12.20 -16.46 -6.56
C ASP A 38 -12.60 -16.58 -8.03
N PHE A 39 -12.23 -15.60 -8.84
CA PHE A 39 -12.46 -15.61 -10.29
C PHE A 39 -11.73 -16.80 -10.97
N ILE A 40 -10.50 -17.09 -10.55
CA ILE A 40 -9.70 -18.19 -11.09
C ILE A 40 -10.36 -19.54 -10.79
N ILE A 41 -10.87 -19.72 -9.56
CA ILE A 41 -11.57 -20.96 -9.13
C ILE A 41 -12.89 -21.11 -9.86
N ASP A 42 -13.71 -20.06 -9.93
CA ASP A 42 -15.04 -20.09 -10.56
C ASP A 42 -14.99 -20.46 -12.05
N HIS A 43 -13.85 -20.20 -12.71
CA HIS A 43 -13.66 -20.49 -14.14
C HIS A 43 -12.71 -21.66 -14.42
N ASP A 44 -12.31 -22.42 -13.38
CA ASP A 44 -11.38 -23.57 -13.47
C ASP A 44 -10.09 -23.27 -14.25
N LEU A 45 -9.50 -22.09 -13.98
CA LEU A 45 -8.32 -21.61 -14.68
C LEU A 45 -7.03 -22.12 -14.02
N LYS A 46 -6.09 -22.61 -14.83
CA LYS A 46 -4.76 -23.02 -14.35
C LYS A 46 -3.85 -21.79 -14.24
N THR A 47 -3.28 -21.57 -13.06
CA THR A 47 -2.36 -20.47 -12.82
C THR A 47 -0.93 -20.80 -13.28
N VAL A 48 -0.30 -19.82 -13.92
CA VAL A 48 1.13 -19.87 -14.30
C VAL A 48 1.80 -18.63 -13.71
N PRO A 49 2.57 -18.79 -12.61
CA PRO A 49 3.24 -17.66 -11.98
C PRO A 49 4.34 -17.11 -12.89
N THR A 50 4.38 -15.76 -12.97
CA THR A 50 5.40 -15.00 -13.68
C THR A 50 6.11 -14.03 -12.73
N TYR A 51 7.23 -13.48 -13.17
CA TYR A 51 8.01 -12.54 -12.36
C TYR A 51 7.30 -11.17 -12.18
N ASP A 52 6.51 -10.74 -13.18
CA ASP A 52 5.90 -9.41 -13.22
C ASP A 52 4.44 -9.49 -13.71
N THR A 53 3.59 -8.64 -13.12
CA THR A 53 2.16 -8.57 -13.43
C THR A 53 1.91 -7.99 -14.84
N ALA A 54 2.53 -6.85 -15.17
CA ALA A 54 2.34 -6.21 -16.47
C ALA A 54 3.05 -6.99 -17.59
N GLY A 55 4.27 -7.46 -17.33
CA GLY A 55 5.06 -8.27 -18.27
C GLY A 55 4.42 -9.61 -18.63
N SER A 56 3.50 -10.12 -17.81
CA SER A 56 2.75 -11.33 -18.16
C SER A 56 1.84 -11.13 -19.39
N VAL A 57 1.40 -9.88 -19.67
CA VAL A 57 0.66 -9.55 -20.89
C VAL A 57 1.56 -9.65 -22.12
N GLU A 58 2.82 -9.28 -22.02
CA GLU A 58 3.80 -9.45 -23.08
C GLU A 58 4.04 -10.94 -23.39
N ILE A 59 4.19 -11.77 -22.36
CA ILE A 59 4.40 -13.21 -22.49
C ILE A 59 3.26 -13.87 -23.28
N ILE A 60 2.00 -13.54 -22.98
CA ILE A 60 0.85 -14.21 -23.62
C ILE A 60 0.62 -13.76 -25.09
N LYS A 61 1.27 -12.71 -25.56
CA LYS A 61 1.13 -12.25 -26.96
C LYS A 61 1.55 -13.32 -27.97
N ASP A 62 2.53 -14.14 -27.62
CA ASP A 62 3.10 -15.18 -28.49
C ASP A 62 2.54 -16.57 -28.18
N LEU A 63 1.56 -16.65 -27.26
CA LEU A 63 0.92 -17.91 -26.88
C LEU A 63 -0.42 -18.10 -27.60
N GLU A 64 -1.01 -19.29 -27.43
CA GLU A 64 -2.33 -19.63 -27.93
C GLU A 64 -3.46 -18.82 -27.29
N ASP A 65 -4.57 -18.67 -27.98
CA ASP A 65 -5.73 -17.87 -27.53
C ASP A 65 -6.46 -18.44 -26.29
N ASN A 66 -6.09 -19.64 -25.83
CA ASN A 66 -6.51 -20.20 -24.56
C ASN A 66 -5.70 -19.73 -23.35
N CYS A 67 -4.69 -18.89 -23.57
CA CYS A 67 -3.85 -18.26 -22.56
C CYS A 67 -4.30 -16.80 -22.37
N ALA A 68 -4.39 -16.37 -21.11
CA ALA A 68 -4.68 -14.99 -20.72
C ALA A 68 -3.71 -14.51 -19.64
N ALA A 69 -3.60 -13.21 -19.44
CA ALA A 69 -2.87 -12.61 -18.33
C ALA A 69 -3.83 -11.89 -17.39
N ILE A 70 -3.44 -11.81 -16.12
CA ILE A 70 -4.09 -10.96 -15.13
C ILE A 70 -3.20 -9.75 -14.89
N ALA A 71 -3.67 -8.56 -15.30
CA ALA A 71 -2.95 -7.30 -15.13
C ALA A 71 -3.91 -6.10 -15.12
N SER A 72 -3.38 -4.87 -15.03
CA SER A 72 -4.17 -3.64 -15.12
C SER A 72 -4.66 -3.37 -16.53
N SER A 73 -5.72 -2.56 -16.69
CA SER A 73 -6.17 -2.07 -17.99
C SER A 73 -5.09 -1.30 -18.75
N LEU A 74 -4.21 -0.61 -18.03
CA LEU A 74 -3.05 0.08 -18.62
C LEU A 74 -2.10 -0.88 -19.32
N ALA A 75 -1.86 -2.08 -18.77
CA ALA A 75 -1.03 -3.09 -19.40
C ALA A 75 -1.65 -3.60 -20.71
N SER A 76 -2.99 -3.77 -20.77
CA SER A 76 -3.70 -4.09 -22.00
C SER A 76 -3.42 -3.05 -23.09
N SER A 77 -3.52 -1.77 -22.77
CA SER A 77 -3.25 -0.67 -23.71
C SER A 77 -1.78 -0.63 -24.14
N LEU A 78 -0.85 -0.78 -23.19
CA LEU A 78 0.59 -0.72 -23.44
C LEU A 78 1.06 -1.83 -24.40
N TYR A 79 0.57 -3.05 -24.19
CA TYR A 79 0.96 -4.21 -24.99
C TYR A 79 0.04 -4.48 -26.18
N ASN A 80 -1.03 -3.68 -26.33
CA ASN A 80 -2.03 -3.82 -27.38
C ASN A 80 -2.68 -5.23 -27.43
N VAL A 81 -3.07 -5.73 -26.26
CA VAL A 81 -3.79 -7.00 -26.08
C VAL A 81 -5.16 -6.70 -25.47
N PRO A 82 -6.28 -7.18 -26.04
CA PRO A 82 -7.63 -6.81 -25.59
C PRO A 82 -7.94 -7.34 -24.18
N ILE A 83 -8.81 -6.61 -23.48
CA ILE A 83 -9.40 -7.04 -22.21
C ILE A 83 -10.55 -8.01 -22.49
N ILE A 84 -10.51 -9.18 -21.88
CA ILE A 84 -11.59 -10.18 -21.92
C ILE A 84 -12.64 -9.88 -20.85
N LYS A 85 -12.18 -9.51 -19.63
CA LYS A 85 -13.04 -9.23 -18.48
C LYS A 85 -12.36 -8.22 -17.55
N GLU A 86 -13.09 -7.21 -17.13
CA GLU A 86 -12.66 -6.23 -16.12
C GLU A 86 -13.17 -6.62 -14.73
N GLY A 87 -12.53 -6.05 -13.69
CA GLY A 87 -13.01 -6.13 -12.30
C GLY A 87 -13.01 -7.54 -11.73
N ILE A 88 -11.96 -8.32 -11.99
CA ILE A 88 -11.86 -9.72 -11.54
C ILE A 88 -11.19 -9.88 -10.16
N SER A 89 -10.86 -8.80 -9.48
CA SER A 89 -10.26 -8.82 -8.14
C SER A 89 -11.28 -9.25 -7.08
N ASN A 90 -10.86 -10.07 -6.13
CA ASN A 90 -11.69 -10.49 -4.98
C ASN A 90 -12.15 -9.30 -4.13
N ASN A 91 -11.33 -8.25 -4.05
CA ASN A 91 -11.63 -7.03 -3.32
C ASN A 91 -11.57 -5.81 -4.25
N SER A 92 -12.69 -5.11 -4.40
CA SER A 92 -12.79 -3.88 -5.20
C SER A 92 -12.20 -2.64 -4.52
N ASN A 93 -11.95 -2.70 -3.20
CA ASN A 93 -11.38 -1.62 -2.40
C ASN A 93 -9.88 -1.84 -2.12
N ASN A 94 -9.15 -2.26 -3.14
CA ASN A 94 -7.71 -2.46 -3.05
C ASN A 94 -6.96 -1.22 -3.55
N PHE A 95 -6.27 -0.53 -2.63
CA PHE A 95 -5.47 0.65 -2.94
C PHE A 95 -4.02 0.44 -2.54
N THR A 96 -3.11 0.90 -3.38
CA THR A 96 -1.70 1.07 -3.01
C THR A 96 -1.45 2.55 -2.71
N ARG A 97 -0.93 2.82 -1.53
CA ARG A 97 -0.52 4.16 -1.12
C ARG A 97 0.96 4.35 -1.41
N PHE A 98 1.29 5.45 -2.07
CA PHE A 98 2.64 5.90 -2.31
C PHE A 98 2.91 7.18 -1.53
N LEU A 99 4.07 7.28 -0.88
CA LEU A 99 4.54 8.52 -0.28
C LEU A 99 5.45 9.24 -1.27
N VAL A 100 5.22 10.53 -1.42
CA VAL A 100 6.06 11.41 -2.24
C VAL A 100 7.14 12.01 -1.36
N PHE A 101 8.41 11.91 -1.79
CA PHE A 101 9.56 12.40 -1.03
C PHE A 101 10.23 13.58 -1.72
N SER A 102 10.67 14.56 -0.91
CA SER A 102 11.47 15.70 -1.33
C SER A 102 12.60 15.98 -0.33
N ARG A 103 13.54 16.81 -0.72
CA ARG A 103 14.56 17.37 0.20
C ARG A 103 14.00 18.53 1.02
N GLU A 104 12.95 19.17 0.56
CA GLU A 104 12.27 20.29 1.20
C GLU A 104 11.04 19.80 1.98
N ASN A 105 10.68 20.52 3.04
CA ASN A 105 9.46 20.28 3.80
C ASN A 105 8.27 21.02 3.17
N THR A 106 7.08 20.55 3.45
CA THR A 106 5.82 21.28 3.18
C THR A 106 5.56 22.35 4.24
N THR A 107 4.76 23.32 3.88
CA THR A 107 4.12 24.24 4.82
C THR A 107 2.83 23.65 5.36
N GLU A 108 2.45 24.03 6.59
CA GLU A 108 1.18 23.60 7.20
C GLU A 108 -0.03 24.06 6.37
N THR A 109 -1.00 23.17 6.22
CA THR A 109 -2.30 23.42 5.57
C THR A 109 -3.44 23.16 6.57
N GLU A 110 -4.70 23.30 6.12
CA GLU A 110 -5.87 23.06 6.98
C GLU A 110 -6.10 21.57 7.28
N ASN A 111 -5.66 20.67 6.40
CA ASN A 111 -5.89 19.24 6.52
C ASN A 111 -4.61 18.45 6.21
N ASP A 112 -3.77 18.31 7.21
CA ASP A 112 -2.49 17.64 7.08
C ASP A 112 -2.47 16.28 7.78
N LYS A 113 -1.56 15.45 7.33
CA LYS A 113 -1.17 14.18 7.93
C LYS A 113 0.33 14.18 8.21
N THR A 114 0.73 13.67 9.35
CA THR A 114 2.14 13.46 9.69
C THR A 114 2.44 11.97 9.77
N SER A 115 3.54 11.56 9.15
CA SER A 115 4.08 10.21 9.27
C SER A 115 5.32 10.23 10.16
N ILE A 116 5.36 9.33 11.13
CA ILE A 116 6.49 9.11 12.03
C ILE A 116 6.92 7.65 12.04
N ILE A 117 8.16 7.43 12.44
CA ILE A 117 8.67 6.11 12.80
C ILE A 117 9.31 6.21 14.18
N PHE A 118 9.01 5.26 15.05
CA PHE A 118 9.62 5.18 16.36
C PHE A 118 9.83 3.73 16.80
N SER A 119 10.67 3.52 17.81
CA SER A 119 10.75 2.25 18.50
C SER A 119 10.66 2.46 20.02
N VAL A 120 10.15 1.47 20.71
CA VAL A 120 10.01 1.47 22.18
C VAL A 120 10.76 0.28 22.75
N LYS A 121 11.07 0.35 24.06
CA LYS A 121 11.61 -0.79 24.78
C LYS A 121 10.65 -1.97 24.72
N HIS A 122 11.19 -3.17 24.69
CA HIS A 122 10.41 -4.40 24.74
C HIS A 122 9.93 -4.69 26.16
N GLU A 123 8.95 -3.92 26.63
CA GLU A 123 8.36 -4.05 27.95
C GLU A 123 6.85 -3.84 27.93
N ALA A 124 6.16 -4.39 28.94
CA ALA A 124 4.71 -4.28 29.03
C ALA A 124 4.28 -2.81 29.16
N GLY A 125 3.32 -2.38 28.33
CA GLY A 125 2.77 -1.02 28.36
C GLY A 125 3.56 0.02 27.56
N ALA A 126 4.77 -0.28 27.04
CA ALA A 126 5.57 0.71 26.32
C ALA A 126 4.82 1.38 25.15
N LEU A 127 4.21 0.59 24.28
CA LEU A 127 3.39 1.13 23.17
C LEU A 127 2.13 1.85 23.68
N HIS A 128 1.51 1.34 24.76
CA HIS A 128 0.32 1.97 25.33
C HIS A 128 0.60 3.41 25.79
N HIS A 129 1.74 3.67 26.41
CA HIS A 129 2.13 5.02 26.84
C HIS A 129 2.23 5.98 25.67
N ILE A 130 2.77 5.52 24.53
CA ILE A 130 2.84 6.34 23.31
C ILE A 130 1.44 6.64 22.76
N LEU A 131 0.57 5.61 22.65
CA LEU A 131 -0.78 5.77 22.14
C LEU A 131 -1.64 6.66 23.05
N LYS A 132 -1.39 6.62 24.37
CA LYS A 132 -2.06 7.48 25.33
C LYS A 132 -1.77 8.96 25.11
N GLU A 133 -0.54 9.34 24.73
CA GLU A 133 -0.22 10.74 24.41
C GLU A 133 -1.04 11.26 23.22
N PHE A 134 -1.27 10.45 22.19
CA PHE A 134 -2.16 10.82 21.09
C PHE A 134 -3.62 10.96 21.56
N HIS A 135 -4.11 9.99 22.34
CA HIS A 135 -5.46 9.99 22.87
C HIS A 135 -5.75 11.21 23.75
N ASP A 136 -4.89 11.48 24.74
CA ASP A 136 -5.05 12.58 25.71
C ASP A 136 -5.03 13.97 25.04
N ASN A 137 -4.51 14.04 23.82
CA ASN A 137 -4.42 15.26 23.03
C ASN A 137 -5.38 15.28 21.82
N ASP A 138 -6.37 14.39 21.74
CA ASP A 138 -7.34 14.31 20.65
C ASP A 138 -6.68 14.29 19.26
N ILE A 139 -5.57 13.55 19.10
CA ILE A 139 -4.90 13.37 17.82
C ILE A 139 -5.31 12.03 17.24
N ASN A 140 -6.00 12.06 16.10
CA ASN A 140 -6.48 10.86 15.43
C ASN A 140 -5.37 10.16 14.65
N LEU A 141 -5.14 8.89 14.96
CA LEU A 141 -4.24 8.02 14.22
C LEU A 141 -4.96 7.44 12.98
N THR A 142 -4.33 7.53 11.82
CA THR A 142 -4.87 7.02 10.55
C THR A 142 -4.18 5.72 10.12
N LYS A 143 -3.00 5.43 10.66
CA LYS A 143 -2.25 4.19 10.42
C LYS A 143 -1.39 3.85 11.62
N ILE A 144 -1.30 2.56 11.92
CA ILE A 144 -0.27 1.98 12.77
C ILE A 144 0.19 0.65 12.19
N GLU A 145 1.48 0.49 11.97
CA GLU A 145 2.08 -0.73 11.45
C GLU A 145 3.37 -1.02 12.20
N SER A 146 3.57 -2.26 12.63
CA SER A 146 4.81 -2.70 13.26
C SER A 146 5.64 -3.55 12.30
N ARG A 147 6.94 -3.33 12.30
CA ARG A 147 7.92 -4.15 11.57
C ARG A 147 9.03 -4.57 12.54
N PRO A 148 9.42 -5.85 12.56
CA PRO A 148 10.55 -6.28 13.35
C PRO A 148 11.82 -5.57 12.90
N ASN A 149 12.63 -5.16 13.88
CA ASN A 149 13.95 -4.62 13.59
C ASN A 149 14.87 -5.77 13.16
N LYS A 150 15.49 -5.65 11.97
CA LYS A 150 16.37 -6.69 11.43
C LYS A 150 17.70 -6.83 12.19
N ASN A 151 18.09 -5.79 12.93
CA ASN A 151 19.41 -5.73 13.58
C ASN A 151 19.36 -6.09 15.06
N THR A 152 18.18 -6.11 15.68
CA THR A 152 17.99 -6.40 17.10
C THR A 152 16.84 -7.38 17.29
N ASN A 153 17.07 -8.43 18.09
CA ASN A 153 16.02 -9.40 18.40
C ASN A 153 14.98 -8.75 19.31
N TRP A 154 13.69 -8.94 19.00
CA TRP A 154 12.54 -8.52 19.80
C TRP A 154 12.27 -7.00 19.86
N GLU A 155 12.93 -6.19 19.05
CA GLU A 155 12.58 -4.79 18.87
C GLU A 155 11.72 -4.60 17.62
N TYR A 156 10.76 -3.67 17.72
CA TYR A 156 9.87 -3.33 16.62
C TYR A 156 9.97 -1.84 16.30
N ASN A 157 10.00 -1.55 15.01
CA ASN A 157 9.78 -0.21 14.50
C ASN A 157 8.28 -0.03 14.24
N PHE A 158 7.71 1.02 14.79
CA PHE A 158 6.32 1.40 14.56
C PHE A 158 6.27 2.54 13.55
N PHE A 159 5.50 2.33 12.49
CA PHE A 159 5.17 3.34 11.49
C PHE A 159 3.77 3.83 11.82
N VAL A 160 3.65 5.11 12.13
CA VAL A 160 2.38 5.72 12.55
C VAL A 160 2.12 6.96 11.71
N ASP A 161 0.89 7.07 11.22
CA ASP A 161 0.38 8.29 10.61
C ASP A 161 -0.76 8.85 11.45
N PHE A 162 -0.80 10.17 11.60
CA PHE A 162 -1.83 10.88 12.35
C PHE A 162 -2.20 12.20 11.69
N LEU A 163 -3.38 12.73 12.00
CA LEU A 163 -3.85 14.00 11.48
C LEU A 163 -3.18 15.17 12.17
N GLY A 164 -2.80 16.16 11.38
CA GLY A 164 -2.14 17.41 11.75
C GLY A 164 -0.70 17.51 11.29
N HIS A 165 -0.17 18.73 11.26
CA HIS A 165 1.17 19.06 10.80
C HIS A 165 2.17 19.13 11.96
N TYR A 166 3.39 18.64 11.79
CA TYR A 166 4.43 18.60 12.83
C TYR A 166 4.88 19.99 13.32
N SER A 167 4.66 21.06 12.54
CA SER A 167 4.95 22.45 12.96
C SER A 167 3.89 23.01 13.91
N ASN A 168 2.72 22.38 14.01
CA ASN A 168 1.69 22.79 14.95
C ASN A 168 2.19 22.64 16.39
N SER A 169 2.04 23.66 17.21
CA SER A 169 2.59 23.71 18.57
C SER A 169 2.08 22.60 19.48
N LYS A 170 0.81 22.22 19.37
CA LYS A 170 0.22 21.10 20.12
C LYS A 170 0.87 19.77 19.72
N ILE A 171 0.97 19.52 18.41
CA ILE A 171 1.58 18.30 17.87
C ILE A 171 3.06 18.21 18.23
N LYS A 172 3.79 19.32 18.12
CA LYS A 172 5.18 19.37 18.52
C LYS A 172 5.38 18.98 19.98
N SER A 173 4.56 19.55 20.89
CA SER A 173 4.60 19.19 22.33
C SER A 173 4.33 17.71 22.58
N VAL A 174 3.40 17.10 21.83
CA VAL A 174 3.10 15.67 21.93
C VAL A 174 4.27 14.82 21.42
N LEU A 175 4.86 15.19 20.28
CA LEU A 175 6.03 14.49 19.74
C LEU A 175 7.25 14.57 20.67
N ASP A 176 7.46 15.72 21.35
CA ASP A 176 8.53 15.88 22.34
C ASP A 176 8.32 14.89 23.52
N LYS A 177 7.10 14.79 24.07
CA LYS A 177 6.77 13.84 25.14
C LYS A 177 6.91 12.37 24.71
N ILE A 178 6.48 12.04 23.47
CA ILE A 178 6.65 10.71 22.90
C ILE A 178 8.13 10.38 22.76
N SER A 179 8.94 11.34 22.34
CA SER A 179 10.39 11.16 22.18
C SER A 179 11.09 10.75 23.49
N GLU A 180 10.64 11.26 24.64
CA GLU A 180 11.17 10.90 25.97
C GLU A 180 10.93 9.43 26.33
N ASN A 181 9.89 8.81 25.76
CA ASN A 181 9.46 7.43 26.03
C ASN A 181 9.79 6.45 24.89
N THR A 182 10.58 6.87 23.91
CA THR A 182 11.01 6.05 22.77
C THR A 182 12.52 5.83 22.78
N LEU A 183 12.99 4.74 22.17
CA LEU A 183 14.42 4.53 21.90
C LEU A 183 14.90 5.45 20.77
N PHE A 184 14.07 5.68 19.80
CA PHE A 184 14.21 6.74 18.81
C PHE A 184 12.85 7.15 18.28
N LEU A 185 12.75 8.39 17.80
CA LEU A 185 11.60 8.91 17.08
C LEU A 185 12.11 9.74 15.89
N LYS A 186 11.52 9.52 14.73
CA LYS A 186 11.81 10.28 13.52
C LYS A 186 10.52 10.70 12.84
N VAL A 187 10.35 12.01 12.63
CA VAL A 187 9.31 12.53 11.73
C VAL A 187 9.77 12.28 10.29
N ILE A 188 8.99 11.53 9.53
CA ILE A 188 9.24 11.24 8.12
C ILE A 188 8.84 12.47 7.28
N GLY A 189 7.72 13.10 7.64
CA GLY A 189 7.24 14.34 7.06
C GLY A 189 5.77 14.58 7.38
N SER A 190 5.33 15.83 7.15
CA SER A 190 3.91 16.21 7.15
C SER A 190 3.53 16.67 5.75
N TYR A 191 2.29 16.43 5.36
CA TYR A 191 1.81 16.68 4.01
C TYR A 191 0.29 16.77 3.99
N PRO A 192 -0.31 17.45 3.00
CA PRO A 192 -1.75 17.47 2.82
C PRO A 192 -2.32 16.05 2.68
N VAL A 193 -3.45 15.80 3.32
CA VAL A 193 -4.22 14.54 3.17
C VAL A 193 -4.68 14.44 1.71
N ALA A 194 -4.36 13.33 1.05
CA ALA A 194 -4.86 13.09 -0.29
C ALA A 194 -6.31 12.62 -0.27
N ASP A 195 -7.10 13.09 -1.24
CA ASP A 195 -8.44 12.58 -1.48
C ASP A 195 -8.37 11.17 -2.10
N LEU A 196 -9.31 10.33 -1.70
CA LEU A 196 -9.51 8.98 -2.25
C LEU A 196 -10.58 9.07 -3.37
N ASP A 197 -10.28 9.79 -4.44
CA ASP A 197 -11.17 9.86 -5.61
C ASP A 197 -11.05 8.63 -6.50
#